data_723b6ba7cc5be6298efd5fbb2699ba95
#
_entry.id   723b6ba7cc5be6298efd5fbb2699ba95
#
_cell.length_a   1.000
_cell.length_b   1.000
_cell.length_c   1.000
_cell.angle_alpha   90.00
_cell.angle_beta   90.00
_cell.angle_gamma   90.00
#
_symmetry.space_group_name_H-M   'P 1'
#
loop_
_entity.id
_entity.type
_entity.pdbx_description
1 polymer ?
#
loop_
_entity_poly.entity_id
_entity_poly.type
_entity_poly.pdbx_seq_one_letter_code
_entity_poly.pdbx_strand_id
1 'polypeptide(L)'
;TNDRRQRQMCIRDSDIGIHSIKDAVGNSDFSKKELEALHDKVDIYSGNDNETLDFMKNGGKGVVSVASHVVGNEIYEMMESVQNNDIKKAEAIDNDLGELFKALFEEPSPGPIKKILSESWENVGEPLLPITDISTELANKIRGFYSKIKEK
;
A
#
# COMPACT_ATOMS: atom_id res chain seq x y z
N THR A 1 20.41 12.35 16.15
CA THR A 1 19.40 13.34 16.58
C THR A 1 19.50 14.65 15.80
N ASN A 2 20.67 15.16 15.50
CA ASN A 2 20.84 16.37 14.68
C ASN A 2 20.45 16.13 13.21
N ASP A 3 20.73 14.97 12.68
CA ASP A 3 20.48 14.60 11.28
C ASP A 3 18.97 14.59 10.93
N ARG A 4 18.13 14.14 11.86
CA ARG A 4 16.67 14.11 11.68
C ARG A 4 16.05 15.51 11.72
N ARG A 5 16.53 16.38 12.62
CA ARG A 5 16.12 17.80 12.71
C ARG A 5 16.58 18.59 11.50
N GLN A 6 17.80 18.32 11.01
CA GLN A 6 18.37 18.99 9.84
C GLN A 6 17.63 18.60 8.55
N ARG A 7 17.22 17.31 8.40
CA ARG A 7 16.36 16.88 7.29
C ARG A 7 14.97 17.53 7.34
N GLN A 8 14.36 17.64 8.50
CA GLN A 8 13.08 18.34 8.66
C GLN A 8 13.19 19.83 8.40
N MET A 9 14.29 20.49 8.80
CA MET A 9 14.55 21.89 8.48
C MET A 9 14.81 22.09 6.98
N CYS A 10 15.63 21.25 6.35
CA CYS A 10 15.87 21.34 4.90
C CYS A 10 14.60 21.14 4.07
N ILE A 11 13.68 20.28 4.50
CA ILE A 11 12.37 20.10 3.84
C ILE A 11 11.46 21.32 4.06
N ARG A 12 11.52 21.98 5.22
CA ARG A 12 10.71 23.17 5.53
C ARG A 12 11.19 24.44 4.87
N ASP A 13 12.52 24.60 4.74
CA ASP A 13 13.14 25.86 4.34
C ASP A 13 13.57 25.88 2.87
N SER A 14 13.43 24.77 2.16
CA SER A 14 13.77 24.75 0.73
C SER A 14 12.54 25.08 -0.10
N ASP A 15 12.67 26.11 -0.93
CA ASP A 15 11.84 26.38 -2.13
C ASP A 15 11.96 25.23 -3.18
N ILE A 16 12.42 24.07 -2.78
CA ILE A 16 12.39 22.86 -3.59
C ILE A 16 10.95 22.40 -3.59
N GLY A 17 10.25 22.63 -4.69
CA GLY A 17 8.87 22.23 -4.87
C GLY A 17 8.71 20.75 -4.57
N ILE A 18 8.08 20.42 -3.44
CA ILE A 18 7.63 19.05 -3.17
C ILE A 18 6.48 18.81 -4.13
N HIS A 19 6.63 17.84 -5.02
CA HIS A 19 5.62 17.49 -5.99
C HIS A 19 4.67 16.40 -5.48
N SER A 20 5.11 15.57 -4.55
CA SER A 20 4.30 14.47 -4.03
C SER A 20 4.66 14.10 -2.58
N ILE A 21 3.68 13.56 -1.88
CA ILE A 21 3.80 13.05 -0.50
C ILE A 21 3.31 11.60 -0.49
N LYS A 22 4.02 10.72 0.24
CA LYS A 22 3.52 9.41 0.64
C LYS A 22 3.07 9.49 2.09
N ASP A 23 1.76 9.33 2.33
CA ASP A 23 1.19 9.19 3.66
C ASP A 23 1.11 7.71 4.06
N ALA A 24 1.75 7.35 5.16
CA ALA A 24 1.72 6.01 5.75
C ALA A 24 1.44 6.09 7.26
N VAL A 25 0.66 7.10 7.68
CA VAL A 25 0.33 7.32 9.10
C VAL A 25 -0.65 6.27 9.63
N GLY A 26 -1.50 5.70 8.77
CA GLY A 26 -2.48 4.71 9.18
C GLY A 26 -3.63 5.30 10.00
N ASN A 27 -4.01 6.55 9.71
CA ASN A 27 -5.09 7.26 10.39
C ASN A 27 -5.95 8.01 9.38
N SER A 28 -7.13 7.47 9.08
CA SER A 28 -8.02 8.01 8.05
C SER A 28 -8.47 9.45 8.29
N ASP A 29 -8.64 9.88 9.54
CA ASP A 29 -9.02 11.26 9.87
C ASP A 29 -7.86 12.24 9.62
N PHE A 30 -6.62 11.80 9.86
CA PHE A 30 -5.43 12.58 9.52
C PHE A 30 -5.28 12.69 8.01
N SER A 31 -5.35 11.57 7.29
CA SER A 31 -5.21 11.52 5.83
C SER A 31 -6.26 12.38 5.12
N LYS A 32 -7.51 12.38 5.60
CA LYS A 32 -8.56 13.27 5.06
C LYS A 32 -8.22 14.74 5.21
N LYS A 33 -7.77 15.16 6.40
CA LYS A 33 -7.36 16.54 6.66
C LYS A 33 -6.15 16.96 5.83
N GLU A 34 -5.21 16.03 5.63
CA GLU A 34 -4.04 16.26 4.78
C GLU A 34 -4.45 16.45 3.32
N LEU A 35 -5.31 15.56 2.80
CA LEU A 35 -5.85 15.65 1.46
C LEU A 35 -6.63 16.97 1.25
N GLU A 36 -7.53 17.34 2.16
CA GLU A 36 -8.27 18.60 2.11
C GLU A 36 -7.36 19.83 2.10
N ALA A 37 -6.26 19.79 2.84
CA ALA A 37 -5.33 20.93 2.96
C ALA A 37 -4.36 21.08 1.79
N LEU A 38 -4.01 19.98 1.11
CA LEU A 38 -2.88 19.90 0.20
C LEU A 38 -3.21 19.43 -1.23
N HIS A 39 -4.44 18.92 -1.52
CA HIS A 39 -4.79 18.27 -2.79
C HIS A 39 -4.52 19.13 -4.04
N ASP A 40 -4.60 20.45 -3.91
CA ASP A 40 -4.32 21.39 -5.02
C ASP A 40 -2.83 21.79 -5.12
N LYS A 41 -1.99 21.37 -4.18
CA LYS A 41 -0.59 21.80 -4.06
C LYS A 41 0.39 20.70 -4.40
N VAL A 42 0.09 19.46 -3.98
CA VAL A 42 0.96 18.29 -4.15
C VAL A 42 0.13 17.04 -4.41
N ASP A 43 0.69 16.09 -5.12
CA ASP A 43 0.09 14.77 -5.28
C ASP A 43 0.31 13.95 -4.01
N ILE A 44 -0.76 13.38 -3.44
CA ILE A 44 -0.67 12.60 -2.21
C ILE A 44 -1.01 11.14 -2.52
N TYR A 45 -0.13 10.23 -2.08
CA TYR A 45 -0.24 8.79 -2.27
C TYR A 45 -0.36 8.07 -0.93
N SER A 46 -1.26 7.10 -0.83
CA SER A 46 -1.29 6.20 0.33
C SER A 46 -0.01 5.36 0.39
N GLY A 47 0.47 5.14 1.59
CA GLY A 47 1.55 4.19 1.89
C GLY A 47 1.05 2.84 2.39
N ASN A 48 -0.29 2.69 2.54
CA ASN A 48 -0.94 1.53 3.13
C ASN A 48 -1.94 0.92 2.14
N ASP A 49 -1.76 -0.36 1.81
CA ASP A 49 -2.61 -1.07 0.85
C ASP A 49 -4.09 -1.06 1.26
N ASN A 50 -4.38 -1.34 2.53
CA ASN A 50 -5.73 -1.40 3.08
C ASN A 50 -6.45 -0.05 3.20
N GLU A 51 -5.78 1.06 2.97
CA GLU A 51 -6.36 2.40 3.01
C GLU A 51 -6.57 2.98 1.60
N THR A 52 -6.11 2.26 0.56
CA THR A 52 -6.07 2.76 -0.82
C THR A 52 -7.45 3.21 -1.31
N LEU A 53 -8.49 2.42 -1.08
CA LEU A 53 -9.84 2.77 -1.53
C LEU A 53 -10.33 4.08 -0.92
N ASP A 54 -10.26 4.20 0.41
CA ASP A 54 -10.70 5.41 1.12
C ASP A 54 -9.85 6.62 0.74
N PHE A 55 -8.55 6.40 0.55
CA PHE A 55 -7.63 7.44 0.13
C PHE A 55 -7.99 7.99 -1.25
N MET A 56 -8.26 7.11 -2.21
CA MET A 56 -8.70 7.48 -3.56
C MET A 56 -10.07 8.19 -3.56
N LYS A 57 -11.03 7.72 -2.74
CA LYS A 57 -12.36 8.35 -2.58
C LYS A 57 -12.26 9.79 -2.03
N ASN A 58 -11.22 10.10 -1.27
CA ASN A 58 -10.97 11.43 -0.71
C ASN A 58 -10.01 12.31 -1.55
N GLY A 59 -9.71 11.92 -2.79
CA GLY A 59 -8.92 12.72 -3.74
C GLY A 59 -7.42 12.39 -3.79
N GLY A 60 -6.99 11.31 -3.15
CA GLY A 60 -5.63 10.78 -3.29
C GLY A 60 -5.34 10.33 -4.72
N LYS A 61 -4.06 10.29 -5.09
CA LYS A 61 -3.61 10.01 -6.46
C LYS A 61 -3.30 8.53 -6.71
N GLY A 62 -3.10 7.75 -5.65
CA GLY A 62 -2.75 6.34 -5.78
C GLY A 62 -2.13 5.79 -4.51
N VAL A 63 -1.40 4.69 -4.65
CA VAL A 63 -0.75 3.99 -3.55
C VAL A 63 0.69 3.61 -3.87
N VAL A 64 1.56 3.69 -2.88
CA VAL A 64 2.89 3.06 -2.88
C VAL A 64 2.75 1.73 -2.15
N SER A 65 2.46 0.69 -2.90
CA SER A 65 1.89 -0.57 -2.45
C SER A 65 2.94 -1.66 -2.27
N VAL A 66 2.77 -2.51 -1.27
CA VAL A 66 3.47 -3.78 -1.11
C VAL A 66 2.72 -4.88 -1.89
N ALA A 67 1.41 -4.94 -1.77
CA ALA A 67 0.58 -5.97 -2.39
C ALA A 67 0.59 -5.93 -3.93
N SER A 68 0.89 -4.76 -4.51
CA SER A 68 0.95 -4.59 -5.97
C SER A 68 1.97 -5.50 -6.67
N HIS A 69 2.94 -6.04 -5.95
CA HIS A 69 3.86 -7.04 -6.51
C HIS A 69 3.16 -8.34 -6.96
N VAL A 70 1.99 -8.65 -6.39
CA VAL A 70 1.25 -9.91 -6.69
C VAL A 70 -0.19 -9.67 -7.14
N VAL A 71 -0.81 -8.55 -6.74
CA VAL A 71 -2.20 -8.18 -7.09
C VAL A 71 -2.28 -6.75 -7.66
N GLY A 72 -1.26 -6.35 -8.42
CA GLY A 72 -1.15 -5.00 -8.97
C GLY A 72 -2.25 -4.65 -9.96
N ASN A 73 -2.71 -5.61 -10.78
CA ASN A 73 -3.79 -5.40 -11.74
C ASN A 73 -5.12 -5.14 -11.02
N GLU A 74 -5.39 -5.89 -9.98
CA GLU A 74 -6.60 -5.76 -9.17
C GLU A 74 -6.63 -4.42 -8.42
N ILE A 75 -5.48 -4.00 -7.85
CA ILE A 75 -5.34 -2.67 -7.23
C ILE A 75 -5.53 -1.55 -8.26
N TYR A 76 -4.95 -1.70 -9.45
CA TYR A 76 -5.11 -0.73 -10.52
C TYR A 76 -6.58 -0.63 -10.94
N GLU A 77 -7.27 -1.75 -11.15
CA GLU A 77 -8.69 -1.80 -11.51
C GLU A 77 -9.58 -1.16 -10.43
N MET A 78 -9.25 -1.38 -9.15
CA MET A 78 -9.93 -0.71 -8.03
C MET A 78 -9.79 0.82 -8.12
N MET A 79 -8.57 1.32 -8.32
CA MET A 79 -8.31 2.76 -8.42
C MET A 79 -8.99 3.37 -9.67
N GLU A 80 -8.92 2.69 -10.82
CA GLU A 80 -9.60 3.10 -12.04
C GLU A 80 -11.12 3.15 -11.87
N SER A 81 -11.69 2.19 -11.14
CA SER A 81 -13.12 2.18 -10.82
C SER A 81 -13.53 3.41 -9.99
N VAL A 82 -12.71 3.84 -9.03
CA VAL A 82 -12.96 5.08 -8.28
C VAL A 82 -12.91 6.31 -9.21
N GLN A 83 -11.92 6.38 -10.09
CA GLN A 83 -11.78 7.50 -11.05
C GLN A 83 -12.96 7.58 -12.01
N ASN A 84 -13.52 6.43 -12.41
CA ASN A 84 -14.70 6.33 -13.26
C ASN A 84 -16.02 6.45 -12.50
N ASN A 85 -15.97 6.76 -11.19
CA ASN A 85 -17.14 6.87 -10.30
C ASN A 85 -17.95 5.56 -10.13
N ASP A 86 -17.34 4.42 -10.42
CA ASP A 86 -17.91 3.08 -10.14
C ASP A 86 -17.47 2.59 -8.75
N ILE A 87 -17.99 3.27 -7.74
CA ILE A 87 -17.63 3.00 -6.34
C ILE A 87 -18.01 1.59 -5.92
N LYS A 88 -19.13 1.06 -6.41
CA LYS A 88 -19.57 -0.31 -6.05
C LYS A 88 -18.58 -1.37 -6.52
N LYS A 89 -18.04 -1.21 -7.72
CA LYS A 89 -17.02 -2.11 -8.25
C LYS A 89 -15.73 -1.98 -7.43
N ALA A 90 -15.29 -0.75 -7.14
CA ALA A 90 -14.11 -0.51 -6.33
C ALA A 90 -14.22 -1.14 -4.92
N GLU A 91 -15.37 -0.99 -4.26
CA GLU A 91 -15.64 -1.61 -2.94
C GLU A 91 -15.65 -3.15 -3.01
N ALA A 92 -16.16 -3.73 -4.08
CA ALA A 92 -16.13 -5.17 -4.27
C ALA A 92 -14.69 -5.70 -4.38
N ILE A 93 -13.85 -5.01 -5.17
CA ILE A 93 -12.42 -5.37 -5.32
C ILE A 93 -11.67 -5.21 -3.99
N ASP A 94 -11.88 -4.10 -3.28
CA ASP A 94 -11.26 -3.85 -1.98
C ASP A 94 -11.60 -4.93 -0.95
N ASN A 95 -12.87 -5.34 -0.88
CA ASN A 95 -13.31 -6.45 -0.02
C ASN A 95 -12.62 -7.77 -0.39
N ASP A 96 -12.42 -8.05 -1.66
CA ASP A 96 -11.73 -9.26 -2.12
C ASP A 96 -10.24 -9.26 -1.75
N LEU A 97 -9.61 -8.08 -1.75
CA LEU A 97 -8.19 -7.91 -1.43
C LEU A 97 -7.91 -7.79 0.07
N GLY A 98 -8.89 -7.39 0.87
CA GLY A 98 -8.72 -6.97 2.25
C GLY A 98 -8.05 -8.01 3.16
N GLU A 99 -8.37 -9.30 3.02
CA GLU A 99 -7.74 -10.35 3.80
C GLU A 99 -6.28 -10.59 3.40
N LEU A 100 -5.95 -10.47 2.11
CA LEU A 100 -4.57 -10.52 1.64
C LEU A 100 -3.76 -9.34 2.17
N PHE A 101 -4.30 -8.13 2.12
CA PHE A 101 -3.65 -6.93 2.65
C PHE A 101 -3.28 -7.09 4.13
N LYS A 102 -4.21 -7.59 4.96
CA LYS A 102 -3.94 -7.86 6.38
C LYS A 102 -2.84 -8.91 6.55
N ALA A 103 -2.94 -10.03 5.84
CA ALA A 103 -2.00 -11.14 5.99
C ALA A 103 -0.56 -10.76 5.59
N LEU A 104 -0.38 -9.87 4.62
CA LEU A 104 0.94 -9.39 4.19
C LEU A 104 1.68 -8.57 5.27
N PHE A 105 1.00 -8.16 6.32
CA PHE A 105 1.57 -7.38 7.44
C PHE A 105 1.42 -8.06 8.81
N GLU A 106 0.99 -9.33 8.87
CA GLU A 106 0.93 -10.10 10.13
C GLU A 106 2.31 -10.42 10.68
N GLU A 107 3.31 -10.58 9.80
CA GLU A 107 4.71 -10.73 10.17
C GLU A 107 5.56 -9.65 9.49
N PRO A 108 6.82 -9.42 9.94
CA PRO A 108 7.62 -8.31 9.44
C PRO A 108 7.81 -8.30 7.91
N SER A 109 7.45 -7.18 7.28
CA SER A 109 7.75 -6.94 5.87
C SER A 109 9.28 -6.78 5.67
N PRO A 110 9.87 -7.31 4.58
CA PRO A 110 9.23 -7.86 3.38
C PRO A 110 9.03 -9.39 3.38
N GLY A 111 9.09 -10.08 4.50
CA GLY A 111 8.96 -11.54 4.57
C GLY A 111 7.74 -12.08 3.82
N PRO A 112 6.50 -11.67 4.19
CA PRO A 112 5.29 -12.20 3.56
C PRO A 112 5.21 -11.99 2.05
N ILE A 113 5.52 -10.80 1.57
CA ILE A 113 5.45 -10.50 0.13
C ILE A 113 6.53 -11.25 -0.66
N LYS A 114 7.74 -11.39 -0.13
CA LYS A 114 8.80 -12.17 -0.78
C LYS A 114 8.43 -13.63 -0.88
N LYS A 115 7.77 -14.18 0.14
CA LYS A 115 7.32 -15.58 0.13
C LYS A 115 6.34 -15.85 -0.99
N ILE A 116 5.26 -15.09 -1.07
CA ILE A 116 4.24 -15.32 -2.11
C ILE A 116 4.79 -14.99 -3.52
N LEU A 117 5.63 -13.98 -3.65
CA LEU A 117 6.23 -13.62 -4.92
C LEU A 117 7.16 -14.73 -5.44
N SER A 118 7.97 -15.35 -4.55
CA SER A 118 8.82 -16.49 -4.90
C SER A 118 8.03 -17.72 -5.34
N GLU A 119 6.78 -17.87 -4.86
CA GLU A 119 5.90 -18.99 -5.23
C GLU A 119 5.08 -18.73 -6.49
N SER A 120 4.74 -17.45 -6.78
CA SER A 120 3.83 -17.08 -7.87
C SER A 120 4.53 -16.58 -9.14
N TRP A 121 5.79 -16.18 -9.05
CA TRP A 121 6.56 -15.63 -10.16
C TRP A 121 7.93 -16.30 -10.25
N GLU A 122 8.95 -15.76 -9.56
CA GLU A 122 10.30 -16.36 -9.54
C GLU A 122 10.94 -16.19 -8.15
N ASN A 123 11.95 -17.00 -7.85
CA ASN A 123 12.63 -16.92 -6.56
C ASN A 123 13.35 -15.57 -6.38
N VAL A 124 12.80 -14.72 -5.53
CA VAL A 124 13.36 -13.40 -5.17
C VAL A 124 14.29 -13.46 -3.95
N GLY A 125 14.62 -14.66 -3.47
CA GLY A 125 15.47 -14.89 -2.31
C GLY A 125 14.76 -14.62 -0.96
N GLU A 126 15.47 -14.93 0.11
CA GLU A 126 14.96 -14.70 1.48
C GLU A 126 15.11 -13.24 1.92
N PRO A 127 14.38 -12.81 2.97
CA PRO A 127 14.63 -11.53 3.61
C PRO A 127 16.06 -11.44 4.15
N LEU A 128 16.59 -10.22 4.25
CA LEU A 128 17.88 -10.00 4.89
C LEU A 128 17.71 -9.89 6.41
N LEU A 129 18.67 -10.42 7.16
CA LEU A 129 18.70 -10.29 8.63
C LEU A 129 18.61 -8.80 9.05
N PRO A 130 17.89 -8.48 10.11
CA PRO A 130 17.33 -9.37 11.13
C PRO A 130 15.96 -9.98 10.82
N ILE A 131 15.38 -9.74 9.64
CA ILE A 131 14.11 -10.32 9.23
C ILE A 131 14.36 -11.75 8.75
N THR A 132 13.62 -12.68 9.31
CA THR A 132 13.66 -14.11 8.95
C THR A 132 12.52 -14.47 8.02
N ASP A 133 12.55 -15.68 7.47
CA ASP A 133 11.42 -16.22 6.71
C ASP A 133 10.17 -16.32 7.61
N ILE A 134 9.00 -16.24 6.98
CA ILE A 134 7.72 -16.25 7.69
C ILE A 134 7.32 -17.66 8.14
N SER A 135 6.38 -17.71 9.07
CA SER A 135 5.81 -18.99 9.53
C SER A 135 5.10 -19.74 8.40
N THR A 136 5.13 -21.07 8.47
CA THR A 136 4.41 -21.92 7.50
C THR A 136 2.90 -21.66 7.54
N GLU A 137 2.37 -21.35 8.72
CA GLU A 137 0.95 -21.02 8.91
C GLU A 137 0.57 -19.78 8.11
N LEU A 138 1.32 -18.70 8.24
CA LEU A 138 1.08 -17.46 7.49
C LEU A 138 1.29 -17.66 5.99
N ALA A 139 2.31 -18.42 5.57
CA ALA A 139 2.53 -18.74 4.17
C ALA A 139 1.33 -19.45 3.54
N ASN A 140 0.75 -20.45 4.24
CA ASN A 140 -0.45 -21.15 3.78
C ASN A 140 -1.68 -20.23 3.71
N LYS A 141 -1.84 -19.35 4.69
CA LYS A 141 -2.92 -18.36 4.76
C LYS A 141 -2.86 -17.39 3.55
N ILE A 142 -1.71 -16.80 3.30
CA ILE A 142 -1.47 -15.89 2.17
C ILE A 142 -1.74 -16.59 0.84
N ARG A 143 -1.22 -17.81 0.66
CA ARG A 143 -1.46 -18.63 -0.55
C ARG A 143 -2.94 -18.86 -0.79
N GLY A 144 -3.70 -19.18 0.27
CA GLY A 144 -5.14 -19.38 0.16
C GLY A 144 -5.90 -18.12 -0.27
N PHE A 145 -5.54 -16.94 0.24
CA PHE A 145 -6.15 -15.68 -0.19
C PHE A 145 -5.75 -15.32 -1.62
N TYR A 146 -4.48 -15.44 -1.96
CA TYR A 146 -3.98 -15.16 -3.30
C TYR A 146 -4.65 -16.03 -4.37
N SER A 147 -4.76 -17.35 -4.14
CA SER A 147 -5.43 -18.26 -5.08
C SER A 147 -6.90 -17.87 -5.32
N LYS A 148 -7.65 -17.55 -4.27
CA LYS A 148 -9.05 -17.09 -4.40
C LYS A 148 -9.20 -15.81 -5.25
N ILE A 149 -8.22 -14.90 -5.18
CA ILE A 149 -8.23 -13.67 -5.97
C ILE A 149 -7.98 -13.99 -7.44
N LYS A 150 -7.06 -14.92 -7.73
CA LYS A 150 -6.66 -15.25 -9.12
C LYS A 150 -7.64 -16.21 -9.83
N GLU A 151 -8.55 -16.86 -9.11
CA GLU A 151 -9.60 -17.72 -9.66
C GLU A 151 -10.85 -16.94 -10.13
N LYS A 152 -10.93 -15.66 -9.84
CA LYS A 152 -12.01 -14.74 -10.24
C LYS A 152 -11.74 -14.10 -11.60
#